data_999b8ba49a513b66b509e6af0afddf17
#
_entry.id   999b8ba49a513b66b509e6af0afddf17
#
_cell.length_a   1.000
_cell.length_b   1.000
_cell.length_c   1.000
_cell.angle_alpha   90.00
_cell.angle_beta   90.00
_cell.angle_gamma   90.00
#
_symmetry.space_group_name_H-M   'P 1'
#
loop_
_entity.id
_entity.type
_entity.pdbx_description
1 polymer ?
#
loop_
_entity_poly.entity_id
_entity_poly.type
_entity_poly.pdbx_seq_one_letter_code
_entity_poly.pdbx_strand_id
1 'polypeptide(L)'
;MFEMKKKRLVKAVGLMTAAALSVSILGACGQKAANDKDEQGRTILTVGLWPDREGTALTTIEERKTRFEKDNPDVVIERDYWSFDRQTFYAKAAGGTLPTYFRAQFTEVEEMGRAGYAADLSESMKKYGYLDNINPAVLKCVTSDDKIVAVPSKAAIMGLSYNVDLFEKAGLMESDGTPKQPKDWNEVVEFAKQIKEKTGQSGFVLPTANRSGGWIFTSIAWSFGAKFMEQQADGKWKATFNTPEAAEALQWVKDLKWKYDLLPANTLVDGEEWYRVFGTGKAGMSIMAGDYPNRVVSYGMQPEQIGIMATPAGPKAHVTLLTGEIHAVSSKATDDQIDAAMRWIKTISTYEATDEFKKNTEESIKQDLEDGKLVGIKVFSPWKNDTSAVKYEHELIDKYANANPNHVRLYNEFVANCPIEIRPEEPMCCQELYSVLDNCIQEVLTNENADCAAVLEKANSDFQQNYLNNL
;
A
#
# COMPACT_ATOMS: atom_id res chain seq x y z
N MET A 1 -49.81 -32.87 34.10
CA MET A 1 -50.64 -33.02 35.30
C MET A 1 -50.44 -31.80 36.17
N PHE A 2 -51.51 -31.07 36.35
CA PHE A 2 -51.80 -29.90 37.20
C PHE A 2 -50.98 -28.62 36.97
N GLU A 3 -51.62 -27.71 36.24
CA GLU A 3 -52.66 -26.67 36.49
C GLU A 3 -52.18 -25.58 37.48
N MET A 4 -51.98 -24.36 36.88
CA MET A 4 -52.86 -23.18 36.94
C MET A 4 -53.34 -22.74 38.33
N LYS A 5 -53.11 -21.44 38.64
CA LYS A 5 -54.11 -20.38 38.93
C LYS A 5 -53.40 -19.07 39.27
N LYS A 6 -53.54 -18.11 38.46
CA LYS A 6 -54.28 -16.82 38.51
C LYS A 6 -54.70 -16.35 39.91
N LYS A 7 -54.29 -15.10 40.27
CA LYS A 7 -55.30 -14.04 40.53
C LYS A 7 -54.65 -12.65 40.68
N ARG A 8 -55.36 -11.75 40.07
CA ARG A 8 -55.28 -10.28 40.04
C ARG A 8 -55.75 -9.66 41.37
N LEU A 9 -55.50 -8.37 41.43
CA LEU A 9 -56.25 -7.20 42.03
C LEU A 9 -55.35 -6.50 43.09
N VAL A 10 -55.36 -5.18 43.32
CA VAL A 10 -55.95 -3.97 42.73
C VAL A 10 -55.32 -2.80 43.45
N LYS A 11 -55.05 -1.73 42.69
CA LYS A 11 -55.10 -0.28 43.01
C LYS A 11 -55.12 0.20 44.47
N ALA A 12 -54.30 1.19 44.85
CA ALA A 12 -54.71 2.59 44.91
C ALA A 12 -53.66 3.44 45.61
N VAL A 13 -53.26 4.51 44.97
CA VAL A 13 -53.28 5.93 45.37
C VAL A 13 -52.47 6.34 46.59
N GLY A 14 -51.47 7.16 46.34
CA GLY A 14 -50.80 8.03 47.30
C GLY A 14 -49.96 9.05 46.55
N LEU A 15 -50.59 10.13 46.11
CA LEU A 15 -49.91 11.36 45.61
C LEU A 15 -49.31 12.13 46.79
N MET A 16 -48.28 12.93 46.47
CA MET A 16 -47.62 14.00 47.22
C MET A 16 -46.41 13.51 48.03
N THR A 17 -45.26 13.96 47.71
CA THR A 17 -44.72 15.33 47.66
C THR A 17 -43.48 15.39 46.77
N ALA A 18 -43.56 16.27 45.81
CA ALA A 18 -42.47 16.76 45.04
C ALA A 18 -41.59 17.64 45.90
N ALA A 19 -40.33 17.61 45.70
CA ALA A 19 -39.47 18.75 45.47
C ALA A 19 -38.02 18.44 45.92
N ALA A 20 -37.13 18.74 44.98
CA ALA A 20 -35.73 19.07 45.20
C ALA A 20 -34.78 17.95 45.63
N LEU A 21 -34.28 17.25 44.56
CA LEU A 21 -32.85 16.95 44.44
C LEU A 21 -32.60 16.44 43.00
N SER A 22 -32.92 17.28 42.01
CA SER A 22 -32.34 17.21 40.66
C SER A 22 -31.00 17.91 40.70
N VAL A 23 -30.06 17.34 41.42
CA VAL A 23 -28.64 17.61 41.21
C VAL A 23 -28.15 16.66 40.17
N SER A 24 -28.19 17.08 38.89
CA SER A 24 -27.13 16.98 37.92
C SER A 24 -26.14 15.84 38.14
N ILE A 25 -26.52 14.64 37.74
CA ILE A 25 -25.53 13.67 37.19
C ILE A 25 -25.64 13.74 35.66
N LEU A 26 -25.39 14.92 35.15
CA LEU A 26 -24.71 15.11 33.88
C LEU A 26 -23.21 15.06 34.22
N GLY A 27 -22.80 13.96 34.83
CA GLY A 27 -21.43 13.53 34.88
C GLY A 27 -21.03 13.19 33.45
N ALA A 28 -20.45 14.17 32.80
CA ALA A 28 -19.64 14.08 31.64
C ALA A 28 -18.96 12.70 31.55
N CYS A 29 -19.36 11.88 30.60
CA CYS A 29 -18.38 11.15 29.82
C CYS A 29 -17.60 12.20 29.01
N GLY A 30 -16.89 13.06 29.69
CA GLY A 30 -15.77 13.78 29.16
C GLY A 30 -14.71 12.73 28.95
N GLN A 31 -14.58 12.28 27.71
CA GLN A 31 -13.31 11.74 27.25
C GLN A 31 -12.25 12.75 27.73
N LYS A 32 -11.34 12.31 28.60
CA LYS A 32 -10.12 13.06 28.86
C LYS A 32 -9.51 13.29 27.48
N ALA A 33 -9.48 14.52 27.01
CA ALA A 33 -8.55 14.91 25.97
C ALA A 33 -7.19 14.35 26.43
N ALA A 34 -6.54 13.58 25.57
CA ALA A 34 -5.21 13.09 25.87
C ALA A 34 -4.40 14.34 26.26
N ASN A 35 -3.74 14.29 27.43
CA ASN A 35 -2.92 15.41 27.85
C ASN A 35 -1.86 15.64 26.76
N ASP A 36 -1.79 16.85 26.24
CA ASP A 36 -0.78 17.24 25.23
C ASP A 36 0.58 17.56 25.88
N LYS A 37 0.60 17.69 27.21
CA LYS A 37 1.81 17.95 28.01
C LYS A 37 1.87 17.00 29.21
N ASP A 38 3.09 16.62 29.59
CA ASP A 38 3.36 15.90 30.82
C ASP A 38 3.47 16.86 32.03
N GLU A 39 3.74 16.30 33.21
CA GLU A 39 3.88 17.07 34.46
C GLU A 39 5.05 18.05 34.45
N GLN A 40 6.05 17.85 33.58
CA GLN A 40 7.18 18.74 33.35
C GLN A 40 6.95 19.78 32.27
N GLY A 41 5.75 19.78 31.64
CA GLY A 41 5.38 20.68 30.55
C GLY A 41 5.95 20.29 29.18
N ARG A 42 6.52 19.08 29.05
CA ARG A 42 7.01 18.55 27.77
C ARG A 42 5.84 18.09 26.89
N THR A 43 5.96 18.28 25.59
CA THR A 43 4.97 17.80 24.63
C THR A 43 4.94 16.28 24.60
N ILE A 44 3.77 15.69 24.81
CA ILE A 44 3.56 14.24 24.69
C ILE A 44 3.32 13.91 23.22
N LEU A 45 4.20 13.08 22.64
CA LEU A 45 4.05 12.51 21.32
C LEU A 45 3.72 11.02 21.44
N THR A 46 2.46 10.66 21.24
CA THR A 46 2.03 9.27 21.22
C THR A 46 2.35 8.67 19.84
N VAL A 47 3.21 7.65 19.81
CA VAL A 47 3.71 7.03 18.58
C VAL A 47 3.08 5.66 18.39
N GLY A 48 2.25 5.51 17.36
CA GLY A 48 1.62 4.25 16.96
C GLY A 48 2.61 3.25 16.33
N LEU A 49 2.17 2.02 16.13
CA LEU A 49 2.96 0.92 15.57
C LEU A 49 4.21 0.59 16.41
N TRP A 50 4.14 0.76 17.73
CA TRP A 50 5.25 0.39 18.59
C TRP A 50 5.33 -1.15 18.68
N PRO A 51 6.52 -1.76 18.46
CA PRO A 51 6.65 -3.22 18.57
C PRO A 51 6.35 -3.71 19.98
N ASP A 52 5.54 -4.75 20.09
CA ASP A 52 5.13 -5.37 21.35
C ASP A 52 5.97 -6.61 21.73
N ARG A 53 6.90 -7.02 20.85
CA ARG A 53 7.73 -8.20 21.01
C ARG A 53 9.21 -7.85 20.98
N GLU A 54 10.00 -8.59 21.77
CA GLU A 54 11.45 -8.51 21.73
C GLU A 54 11.98 -8.85 20.32
N GLY A 55 13.00 -8.12 19.90
CA GLY A 55 13.63 -8.28 18.60
C GLY A 55 14.23 -6.99 18.07
N THR A 56 14.86 -7.05 16.91
CA THR A 56 15.58 -5.93 16.26
C THR A 56 14.68 -4.69 16.12
N ALA A 57 13.41 -4.87 15.72
CA ALA A 57 12.49 -3.75 15.54
C ALA A 57 12.27 -2.95 16.85
N LEU A 58 12.07 -3.65 17.97
CA LEU A 58 11.92 -3.00 19.28
C LEU A 58 13.21 -2.29 19.70
N THR A 59 14.36 -2.96 19.57
CA THR A 59 15.66 -2.37 19.91
C THR A 59 15.90 -1.09 19.10
N THR A 60 15.67 -1.12 17.79
CA THR A 60 15.88 0.03 16.90
C THR A 60 15.01 1.22 17.27
N ILE A 61 13.71 1.00 17.56
CA ILE A 61 12.81 2.12 17.89
C ILE A 61 13.10 2.69 19.28
N GLU A 62 13.51 1.87 20.26
CA GLU A 62 13.91 2.32 21.60
C GLU A 62 15.19 3.16 21.56
N GLU A 63 16.18 2.75 20.77
CA GLU A 63 17.39 3.54 20.55
C GLU A 63 17.05 4.88 19.87
N ARG A 64 16.17 4.86 18.86
CA ARG A 64 15.69 6.09 18.20
C ARG A 64 14.97 7.00 19.20
N LYS A 65 14.07 6.46 20.02
CA LYS A 65 13.39 7.21 21.09
C LYS A 65 14.40 7.88 22.01
N THR A 66 15.39 7.12 22.49
CA THR A 66 16.40 7.63 23.43
C THR A 66 17.20 8.78 22.83
N ARG A 67 17.61 8.68 21.57
CA ARG A 67 18.30 9.75 20.85
C ARG A 67 17.39 10.94 20.62
N PHE A 68 16.18 10.70 20.16
CA PHE A 68 15.20 11.74 19.86
C PHE A 68 14.89 12.60 21.09
N GLU A 69 14.59 11.98 22.23
CA GLU A 69 14.29 12.69 23.49
C GLU A 69 15.51 13.45 24.03
N LYS A 70 16.73 12.93 23.81
CA LYS A 70 17.95 13.66 24.15
C LYS A 70 18.12 14.93 23.33
N ASP A 71 17.83 14.84 22.02
CA ASP A 71 17.99 15.96 21.08
C ASP A 71 16.76 16.92 21.11
N ASN A 72 15.66 16.49 21.68
CA ASN A 72 14.41 17.22 21.82
C ASN A 72 13.90 17.16 23.29
N PRO A 73 14.56 17.83 24.24
CA PRO A 73 14.24 17.73 25.67
C PRO A 73 12.86 18.30 26.02
N ASP A 74 12.21 18.99 25.09
CA ASP A 74 10.84 19.52 25.18
C ASP A 74 9.76 18.49 24.81
N VAL A 75 10.15 17.27 24.37
CA VAL A 75 9.23 16.20 23.93
C VAL A 75 9.45 14.93 24.77
N VAL A 76 8.37 14.22 25.05
CA VAL A 76 8.38 12.87 25.60
C VAL A 76 7.57 11.95 24.67
N ILE A 77 8.12 10.78 24.34
CA ILE A 77 7.44 9.79 23.50
C ILE A 77 6.66 8.82 24.37
N GLU A 78 5.37 8.71 24.14
CA GLU A 78 4.52 7.64 24.63
C GLU A 78 4.31 6.57 23.55
N ARG A 79 4.39 5.31 23.97
CA ARG A 79 4.25 4.15 23.08
C ARG A 79 2.79 3.83 22.88
N ASP A 80 2.35 3.66 21.63
CA ASP A 80 1.06 3.09 21.28
C ASP A 80 1.29 1.85 20.39
N TYR A 81 0.75 0.71 20.79
CA TYR A 81 0.94 -0.58 20.12
C TYR A 81 -0.03 -0.79 18.96
N TRP A 82 -0.96 0.14 18.76
CA TRP A 82 -1.89 0.06 17.64
C TRP A 82 -1.16 0.27 16.32
N SER A 83 -1.38 -0.68 15.41
CA SER A 83 -1.00 -0.56 14.01
C SER A 83 -2.23 -0.24 13.18
N PHE A 84 -2.02 0.44 12.05
CA PHE A 84 -3.12 0.77 11.15
C PHE A 84 -3.87 -0.50 10.74
N ASP A 85 -5.16 -0.49 11.01
CA ASP A 85 -6.16 -1.43 10.55
C ASP A 85 -7.40 -0.64 10.18
N ARG A 86 -7.88 -0.79 8.95
CA ARG A 86 -8.94 0.07 8.40
C ARG A 86 -10.22 0.02 9.22
N GLN A 87 -10.61 -1.15 9.76
CA GLN A 87 -11.85 -1.29 10.54
C GLN A 87 -11.77 -0.54 11.88
N THR A 88 -10.65 -0.62 12.55
CA THR A 88 -10.43 0.05 13.83
C THR A 88 -10.05 1.52 13.67
N PHE A 89 -9.45 1.90 12.55
CA PHE A 89 -9.03 3.27 12.26
C PHE A 89 -10.19 4.26 12.35
N TYR A 90 -11.26 4.04 11.61
CA TYR A 90 -12.40 4.97 11.59
C TYR A 90 -13.08 5.08 12.95
N ALA A 91 -13.19 3.97 13.69
CA ALA A 91 -13.72 3.97 15.04
C ALA A 91 -12.84 4.79 16.01
N LYS A 92 -11.53 4.60 15.94
CA LYS A 92 -10.56 5.38 16.74
C LYS A 92 -10.53 6.86 16.35
N ALA A 93 -10.57 7.16 15.07
CA ALA A 93 -10.59 8.53 14.54
C ALA A 93 -11.84 9.28 15.01
N ALA A 94 -13.02 8.71 14.84
CA ALA A 94 -14.29 9.27 15.31
C ALA A 94 -14.32 9.40 16.84
N GLY A 95 -13.74 8.44 17.55
CA GLY A 95 -13.61 8.45 19.02
C GLY A 95 -12.51 9.38 19.54
N GLY A 96 -11.67 9.97 18.69
CA GLY A 96 -10.54 10.80 19.11
C GLY A 96 -9.45 10.05 19.88
N THR A 97 -9.29 8.75 19.61
CA THR A 97 -8.35 7.86 20.30
C THR A 97 -7.22 7.35 19.39
N LEU A 98 -7.02 7.99 18.23
CA LEU A 98 -5.83 7.75 17.42
C LEU A 98 -4.57 8.22 18.16
N PRO A 99 -3.43 7.52 18.04
CA PRO A 99 -2.15 8.09 18.47
C PRO A 99 -1.87 9.37 17.70
N THR A 100 -1.05 10.26 18.28
CA THR A 100 -0.67 11.52 17.63
C THR A 100 -0.02 11.27 16.27
N TYR A 101 0.91 10.32 16.23
CA TYR A 101 1.58 9.86 15.01
C TYR A 101 1.19 8.40 14.71
N PHE A 102 0.89 8.14 13.44
CA PHE A 102 0.62 6.79 12.94
C PHE A 102 1.09 6.62 11.49
N ARG A 103 1.10 5.37 11.00
CA ARG A 103 1.38 5.02 9.61
C ARG A 103 0.13 4.47 8.95
N ALA A 104 0.00 4.72 7.65
CA ALA A 104 -1.05 4.18 6.80
C ALA A 104 -0.53 4.00 5.37
N GLN A 105 -1.42 3.78 4.42
CA GLN A 105 -1.10 3.59 2.99
C GLN A 105 -1.57 4.80 2.17
N PHE A 106 -1.08 4.95 0.94
CA PHE A 106 -1.53 5.98 0.01
C PHE A 106 -3.03 5.90 -0.26
N THR A 107 -3.60 4.70 -0.27
CA THR A 107 -5.04 4.45 -0.47
C THR A 107 -5.95 5.09 0.56
N GLU A 108 -5.42 5.51 1.70
CA GLU A 108 -6.22 6.08 2.80
C GLU A 108 -6.23 7.61 2.81
N VAL A 109 -5.33 8.25 2.06
CA VAL A 109 -5.05 9.70 2.17
C VAL A 109 -6.27 10.55 1.85
N GLU A 110 -6.96 10.29 0.75
CA GLU A 110 -8.12 11.09 0.33
C GLU A 110 -9.27 10.96 1.33
N GLU A 111 -9.58 9.74 1.78
CA GLU A 111 -10.63 9.53 2.76
C GLU A 111 -10.29 10.15 4.14
N MET A 112 -9.05 9.98 4.61
CA MET A 112 -8.62 10.59 5.89
C MET A 112 -8.67 12.11 5.83
N GLY A 113 -8.24 12.70 4.73
CA GLY A 113 -8.25 14.14 4.52
C GLY A 113 -9.66 14.70 4.51
N ARG A 114 -10.54 14.14 3.69
CA ARG A 114 -11.96 14.56 3.58
C ARG A 114 -12.73 14.38 4.88
N ALA A 115 -12.52 13.27 5.58
CA ALA A 115 -13.14 13.02 6.88
C ALA A 115 -12.56 13.91 8.01
N GLY A 116 -11.48 14.65 7.75
CA GLY A 116 -10.83 15.50 8.75
C GLY A 116 -10.17 14.71 9.88
N TYR A 117 -9.66 13.50 9.60
CA TYR A 117 -9.00 12.64 10.58
C TYR A 117 -7.48 12.80 10.62
N ALA A 118 -6.88 13.32 9.55
CA ALA A 118 -5.47 13.70 9.49
C ALA A 118 -5.30 15.21 9.62
N ALA A 119 -4.21 15.64 10.23
CA ALA A 119 -3.83 17.06 10.35
C ALA A 119 -3.40 17.61 8.98
N ASP A 120 -3.66 18.90 8.74
CA ASP A 120 -3.07 19.64 7.63
C ASP A 120 -1.59 19.90 7.93
N LEU A 121 -0.71 19.28 7.16
CA LEU A 121 0.74 19.37 7.29
C LEU A 121 1.39 20.33 6.28
N SER A 122 0.61 21.08 5.49
CA SER A 122 1.11 21.90 4.37
C SER A 122 2.22 22.87 4.80
N GLU A 123 2.01 23.62 5.88
CA GLU A 123 3.02 24.55 6.42
C GLU A 123 4.21 23.78 7.04
N SER A 124 3.97 22.67 7.69
CA SER A 124 5.01 21.83 8.26
C SER A 124 5.89 21.20 7.18
N MET A 125 5.31 20.71 6.09
CA MET A 125 6.05 20.19 4.94
C MET A 125 6.97 21.23 4.32
N LYS A 126 6.52 22.48 4.28
CA LYS A 126 7.35 23.62 3.84
C LYS A 126 8.44 23.94 4.85
N LYS A 127 8.08 24.10 6.14
CA LYS A 127 9.02 24.42 7.25
C LYS A 127 10.17 23.43 7.32
N TYR A 128 9.88 22.14 7.15
CA TYR A 128 10.88 21.06 7.23
C TYR A 128 11.56 20.74 5.89
N GLY A 129 11.30 21.50 4.82
CA GLY A 129 11.95 21.37 3.51
C GLY A 129 11.47 20.17 2.69
N TYR A 130 10.45 19.45 3.11
CA TYR A 130 9.92 18.30 2.39
C TYR A 130 9.33 18.69 1.05
N LEU A 131 8.59 19.80 0.99
CA LEU A 131 7.87 20.23 -0.21
C LEU A 131 8.78 20.45 -1.43
N ASP A 132 9.98 20.97 -1.20
CA ASP A 132 10.97 21.20 -2.26
C ASP A 132 11.66 19.92 -2.74
N ASN A 133 11.64 18.87 -1.93
CA ASN A 133 12.39 17.64 -2.14
C ASN A 133 11.54 16.41 -2.46
N ILE A 134 10.20 16.51 -2.28
CA ILE A 134 9.28 15.42 -2.61
C ILE A 134 9.17 15.20 -4.12
N ASN A 135 9.07 13.93 -4.52
CA ASN A 135 8.78 13.55 -5.90
C ASN A 135 7.38 14.06 -6.29
N PRO A 136 7.22 14.80 -7.41
CA PRO A 136 5.93 15.36 -7.81
C PRO A 136 4.81 14.32 -8.00
N ALA A 137 5.13 13.10 -8.40
CA ALA A 137 4.13 12.02 -8.50
C ALA A 137 3.63 11.60 -7.12
N VAL A 138 4.54 11.54 -6.13
CA VAL A 138 4.23 11.16 -4.75
C VAL A 138 3.50 12.28 -4.00
N LEU A 139 3.76 13.55 -4.31
CA LEU A 139 3.06 14.68 -3.70
C LEU A 139 1.53 14.54 -3.86
N LYS A 140 1.08 14.07 -5.02
CA LYS A 140 -0.35 13.83 -5.27
C LYS A 140 -0.93 12.75 -4.34
N CYS A 141 -0.12 11.74 -3.98
CA CYS A 141 -0.55 10.65 -3.10
C CYS A 141 -0.67 11.03 -1.62
N VAL A 142 -0.17 12.21 -1.22
CA VAL A 142 -0.22 12.71 0.17
C VAL A 142 -1.06 13.97 0.31
N THR A 143 -1.78 14.35 -0.77
CA THR A 143 -2.63 15.54 -0.84
C THR A 143 -4.10 15.14 -0.94
N SER A 144 -4.96 15.80 -0.18
CA SER A 144 -6.42 15.71 -0.23
C SER A 144 -7.02 17.12 -0.15
N ASP A 145 -7.95 17.46 -1.05
CA ASP A 145 -8.60 18.78 -1.13
C ASP A 145 -7.59 19.96 -0.97
N ASP A 146 -6.50 19.95 -1.77
CA ASP A 146 -5.40 20.94 -1.77
C ASP A 146 -4.58 21.02 -0.46
N LYS A 147 -4.80 20.15 0.51
CA LYS A 147 -4.03 20.05 1.76
C LYS A 147 -3.09 18.85 1.71
N ILE A 148 -1.88 19.05 2.19
CA ILE A 148 -0.96 17.93 2.40
C ILE A 148 -1.26 17.35 3.78
N VAL A 149 -1.76 16.11 3.82
CA VAL A 149 -2.23 15.48 5.06
C VAL A 149 -1.31 14.36 5.56
N ALA A 150 -0.21 14.13 4.87
CA ALA A 150 0.76 13.10 5.24
C ALA A 150 2.17 13.42 4.73
N VAL A 151 3.19 12.80 5.34
CA VAL A 151 4.56 12.74 4.82
C VAL A 151 4.76 11.35 4.22
N PRO A 152 5.27 11.19 2.98
CA PRO A 152 5.49 9.87 2.42
C PRO A 152 6.61 9.12 3.18
N SER A 153 6.38 7.84 3.42
CA SER A 153 7.35 6.94 4.06
C SER A 153 8.11 6.10 3.03
N LYS A 154 7.36 5.50 2.13
CA LYS A 154 7.86 4.66 1.03
C LYS A 154 7.03 4.91 -0.21
N ALA A 155 7.65 4.69 -1.36
CA ALA A 155 6.98 4.67 -2.65
C ALA A 155 7.58 3.56 -3.51
N ALA A 156 6.76 2.94 -4.36
CA ALA A 156 7.19 1.96 -5.34
C ALA A 156 6.29 2.02 -6.57
N ILE A 157 6.85 1.69 -7.73
CA ILE A 157 6.09 1.51 -8.97
C ILE A 157 6.15 0.05 -9.41
N MET A 158 5.14 -0.38 -10.16
CA MET A 158 5.10 -1.76 -10.68
C MET A 158 6.12 -1.97 -11.76
N GLY A 159 6.62 -3.21 -11.83
CA GLY A 159 7.43 -3.74 -12.92
C GLY A 159 6.96 -5.14 -13.30
N LEU A 160 7.48 -5.68 -14.39
CA LEU A 160 7.34 -7.07 -14.77
C LEU A 160 8.54 -7.85 -14.24
N SER A 161 8.31 -8.60 -13.15
CA SER A 161 9.31 -9.56 -12.62
C SER A 161 9.32 -10.82 -13.46
N TYR A 162 10.50 -11.41 -13.65
CA TYR A 162 10.68 -12.63 -14.41
C TYR A 162 11.69 -13.56 -13.75
N ASN A 163 11.51 -14.85 -13.97
CA ASN A 163 12.44 -15.89 -13.56
C ASN A 163 13.52 -16.05 -14.63
N VAL A 164 14.77 -15.75 -14.28
CA VAL A 164 15.92 -15.76 -15.21
C VAL A 164 16.14 -17.14 -15.83
N ASP A 165 16.13 -18.20 -15.03
CA ASP A 165 16.35 -19.58 -15.52
C ASP A 165 15.28 -20.00 -16.55
N LEU A 166 14.03 -19.58 -16.35
CA LEU A 166 12.94 -19.89 -17.27
C LEU A 166 13.04 -19.04 -18.54
N PHE A 167 13.50 -17.78 -18.44
CA PHE A 167 13.76 -16.93 -19.59
C PHE A 167 14.91 -17.49 -20.46
N GLU A 168 16.01 -17.91 -19.83
CA GLU A 168 17.13 -18.54 -20.53
C GLU A 168 16.70 -19.81 -21.29
N LYS A 169 16.00 -20.73 -20.60
CA LYS A 169 15.47 -21.95 -21.19
C LYS A 169 14.48 -21.69 -22.33
N ALA A 170 13.71 -20.63 -22.24
CA ALA A 170 12.76 -20.21 -23.26
C ALA A 170 13.40 -19.45 -24.42
N GLY A 171 14.69 -19.09 -24.36
CA GLY A 171 15.36 -18.28 -25.39
C GLY A 171 14.94 -16.81 -25.37
N LEU A 172 14.54 -16.32 -24.20
CA LEU A 172 14.08 -14.95 -23.98
C LEU A 172 15.18 -14.02 -23.43
N MET A 173 16.45 -14.41 -23.61
CA MET A 173 17.62 -13.59 -23.31
C MET A 173 18.32 -13.15 -24.59
N GLU A 174 18.92 -11.98 -24.55
CA GLU A 174 19.87 -11.53 -25.58
C GLU A 174 21.24 -12.16 -25.34
N SER A 175 22.12 -12.05 -26.33
CA SER A 175 23.46 -12.69 -26.27
C SER A 175 24.38 -12.13 -25.18
N ASP A 176 24.09 -10.95 -24.66
CA ASP A 176 24.81 -10.30 -23.54
C ASP A 176 24.22 -10.62 -22.18
N GLY A 177 23.19 -11.48 -22.11
CA GLY A 177 22.49 -11.82 -20.87
C GLY A 177 21.42 -10.81 -20.44
N THR A 178 21.10 -9.83 -21.28
CA THR A 178 19.96 -8.93 -21.03
C THR A 178 18.65 -9.66 -21.38
N PRO A 179 17.58 -9.52 -20.59
CA PRO A 179 16.29 -10.10 -20.95
C PRO A 179 15.69 -9.37 -22.16
N LYS A 180 15.04 -10.11 -23.03
CA LYS A 180 14.09 -9.52 -23.98
C LYS A 180 12.95 -8.90 -23.20
N GLN A 181 12.55 -7.68 -23.56
CA GLN A 181 11.46 -6.98 -22.91
C GLN A 181 10.20 -7.04 -23.76
N PRO A 182 9.07 -7.58 -23.24
CA PRO A 182 7.82 -7.56 -23.98
C PRO A 182 7.31 -6.13 -24.06
N LYS A 183 6.94 -5.67 -25.24
CA LYS A 183 6.48 -4.30 -25.48
C LYS A 183 5.08 -4.05 -24.96
N ASP A 184 4.23 -5.07 -25.09
CA ASP A 184 2.83 -5.01 -24.73
C ASP A 184 2.31 -6.33 -24.14
N TRP A 185 1.04 -6.34 -23.69
CA TRP A 185 0.42 -7.53 -23.12
C TRP A 185 0.29 -8.71 -24.11
N ASN A 186 0.30 -8.49 -25.43
CA ASN A 186 0.30 -9.58 -26.39
C ASN A 186 1.67 -10.25 -26.43
N GLU A 187 2.77 -9.48 -26.39
CA GLU A 187 4.12 -10.06 -26.31
C GLU A 187 4.33 -10.78 -24.97
N VAL A 188 3.71 -10.31 -23.84
CA VAL A 188 3.72 -11.08 -22.57
C VAL A 188 3.09 -12.46 -22.76
N VAL A 189 1.96 -12.54 -23.47
CA VAL A 189 1.33 -13.83 -23.79
C VAL A 189 2.26 -14.72 -24.63
N GLU A 190 2.95 -14.14 -25.64
CA GLU A 190 3.88 -14.92 -26.48
C GLU A 190 5.09 -15.41 -25.66
N PHE A 191 5.65 -14.59 -24.77
CA PHE A 191 6.72 -15.00 -23.86
C PHE A 191 6.24 -16.10 -22.90
N ALA A 192 5.05 -15.96 -22.35
CA ALA A 192 4.44 -16.94 -21.47
C ALA A 192 4.23 -18.29 -22.16
N LYS A 193 3.82 -18.30 -23.44
CA LYS A 193 3.71 -19.52 -24.29
C LYS A 193 5.08 -20.18 -24.50
N GLN A 194 6.10 -19.38 -24.83
CA GLN A 194 7.46 -19.91 -25.02
C GLN A 194 7.99 -20.54 -23.73
N ILE A 195 7.80 -19.89 -22.57
CA ILE A 195 8.18 -20.43 -21.27
C ILE A 195 7.48 -21.78 -21.06
N LYS A 196 6.16 -21.84 -21.22
CA LYS A 196 5.40 -23.06 -21.01
C LYS A 196 5.83 -24.18 -21.96
N GLU A 197 6.00 -23.89 -23.23
CA GLU A 197 6.43 -24.87 -24.26
C GLU A 197 7.82 -25.45 -23.94
N LYS A 198 8.78 -24.59 -23.55
CA LYS A 198 10.17 -25.00 -23.34
C LYS A 198 10.46 -25.60 -21.98
N THR A 199 9.66 -25.26 -20.97
CA THR A 199 9.96 -25.60 -19.57
C THR A 199 8.87 -26.43 -18.89
N GLY A 200 7.65 -26.45 -19.42
CA GLY A 200 6.47 -27.05 -18.80
C GLY A 200 5.93 -26.25 -17.60
N GLN A 201 6.58 -25.12 -17.22
CA GLN A 201 6.12 -24.25 -16.14
C GLN A 201 5.08 -23.26 -16.63
N SER A 202 4.28 -22.69 -15.71
CA SER A 202 3.35 -21.63 -16.06
C SER A 202 4.10 -20.42 -16.60
N GLY A 203 3.57 -19.80 -17.66
CA GLY A 203 4.22 -18.62 -18.23
C GLY A 203 4.01 -17.37 -17.38
N PHE A 204 2.88 -17.30 -16.67
CA PHE A 204 2.50 -16.14 -15.86
C PHE A 204 1.83 -16.56 -14.55
N VAL A 205 1.94 -15.74 -13.53
CA VAL A 205 1.16 -15.84 -12.28
C VAL A 205 0.71 -14.47 -11.84
N LEU A 206 -0.53 -14.37 -11.38
CA LEU A 206 -1.05 -13.16 -10.72
C LEU A 206 -1.80 -13.57 -9.45
N PRO A 207 -1.80 -12.73 -8.40
CA PRO A 207 -2.67 -12.92 -7.25
C PRO A 207 -4.13 -12.72 -7.66
N THR A 208 -5.06 -13.31 -6.92
CA THR A 208 -6.49 -13.25 -7.21
C THR A 208 -7.34 -13.08 -5.96
N ALA A 209 -6.72 -12.93 -4.79
CA ALA A 209 -7.40 -12.85 -3.51
C ALA A 209 -6.73 -11.86 -2.56
N ASN A 210 -7.41 -11.55 -1.46
CA ASN A 210 -6.93 -10.67 -0.39
C ASN A 210 -6.52 -9.28 -0.88
N ARG A 211 -7.30 -8.73 -1.85
CA ARG A 211 -7.11 -7.43 -2.51
C ARG A 211 -5.92 -7.37 -3.47
N SER A 212 -5.04 -8.36 -3.43
CA SER A 212 -3.83 -8.35 -4.25
C SER A 212 -4.13 -8.51 -5.74
N GLY A 213 -5.17 -9.27 -6.10
CA GLY A 213 -5.62 -9.42 -7.50
C GLY A 213 -6.15 -8.12 -8.07
N GLY A 214 -7.08 -7.48 -7.36
CA GLY A 214 -7.64 -6.19 -7.75
C GLY A 214 -6.58 -5.10 -7.85
N TRP A 215 -5.62 -5.08 -6.93
CA TRP A 215 -4.49 -4.18 -6.95
C TRP A 215 -3.66 -4.30 -8.23
N ILE A 216 -3.24 -5.52 -8.59
CA ILE A 216 -2.48 -5.78 -9.82
C ILE A 216 -3.34 -5.52 -11.06
N PHE A 217 -4.60 -5.98 -11.06
CA PHE A 217 -5.51 -5.83 -12.19
C PHE A 217 -5.79 -4.36 -12.51
N THR A 218 -5.84 -3.49 -11.52
CA THR A 218 -6.04 -2.05 -11.72
C THR A 218 -5.00 -1.48 -12.68
N SER A 219 -3.71 -1.80 -12.49
CA SER A 219 -2.64 -1.33 -13.39
C SER A 219 -2.75 -1.89 -14.81
N ILE A 220 -3.17 -3.15 -14.93
CA ILE A 220 -3.43 -3.77 -16.24
C ILE A 220 -4.59 -3.07 -16.92
N ALA A 221 -5.74 -2.93 -16.23
CA ALA A 221 -6.96 -2.35 -16.79
C ALA A 221 -6.79 -0.88 -17.22
N TRP A 222 -6.02 -0.08 -16.48
CA TRP A 222 -5.68 1.29 -16.90
C TRP A 222 -4.95 1.32 -18.26
N SER A 223 -4.08 0.34 -18.52
CA SER A 223 -3.36 0.26 -19.78
C SER A 223 -4.27 -0.08 -20.96
N PHE A 224 -5.40 -0.72 -20.70
CA PHE A 224 -6.49 -0.92 -21.68
C PHE A 224 -7.38 0.29 -21.84
N GLY A 225 -7.27 1.30 -20.96
CA GLY A 225 -8.07 2.53 -21.00
C GLY A 225 -9.21 2.57 -20.00
N ALA A 226 -9.31 1.56 -19.10
CA ALA A 226 -10.31 1.56 -18.05
C ALA A 226 -10.12 2.72 -17.08
N LYS A 227 -11.23 3.16 -16.49
CA LYS A 227 -11.29 4.07 -15.35
C LYS A 227 -12.20 3.43 -14.31
N PHE A 228 -11.83 3.53 -13.04
CA PHE A 228 -12.60 2.86 -11.99
C PHE A 228 -13.61 3.77 -11.32
N MET A 229 -13.29 5.05 -11.18
CA MET A 229 -14.21 6.02 -10.61
C MET A 229 -13.93 7.44 -11.11
N GLU A 230 -14.95 8.30 -11.02
CA GLU A 230 -14.84 9.72 -11.36
C GLU A 230 -15.61 10.56 -10.34
N GLN A 231 -15.02 11.68 -9.92
CA GLN A 231 -15.72 12.65 -9.11
C GLN A 231 -16.64 13.50 -9.97
N GLN A 232 -17.92 13.60 -9.55
CA GLN A 232 -18.93 14.39 -10.22
C GLN A 232 -18.87 15.86 -9.79
N ALA A 233 -19.52 16.76 -10.53
CA ALA A 233 -19.55 18.18 -10.24
C ALA A 233 -20.18 18.53 -8.86
N ASP A 234 -21.02 17.66 -8.31
CA ASP A 234 -21.59 17.78 -6.97
C ASP A 234 -20.69 17.23 -5.85
N GLY A 235 -19.46 16.82 -6.18
CA GLY A 235 -18.48 16.27 -5.26
C GLY A 235 -18.64 14.77 -4.97
N LYS A 236 -19.71 14.13 -5.43
CA LYS A 236 -19.93 12.69 -5.25
C LYS A 236 -19.05 11.87 -6.20
N TRP A 237 -18.80 10.64 -5.82
CA TRP A 237 -18.04 9.70 -6.63
C TRP A 237 -18.97 8.73 -7.37
N LYS A 238 -18.60 8.44 -8.60
CA LYS A 238 -19.30 7.49 -9.47
C LYS A 238 -18.35 6.39 -9.92
N ALA A 239 -18.78 5.13 -9.75
CA ALA A 239 -18.09 3.97 -10.32
C ALA A 239 -18.23 3.98 -11.86
N THR A 240 -17.15 3.73 -12.58
CA THR A 240 -17.09 3.88 -14.05
C THR A 240 -16.39 2.71 -14.75
N PHE A 241 -16.27 1.53 -14.13
CA PHE A 241 -15.51 0.42 -14.70
C PHE A 241 -16.34 -0.63 -15.43
N ASN A 242 -17.63 -0.38 -15.68
CA ASN A 242 -18.48 -1.18 -16.56
C ASN A 242 -18.34 -0.77 -18.03
N THR A 243 -17.11 -0.75 -18.53
CA THR A 243 -16.79 -0.28 -19.89
C THR A 243 -16.19 -1.41 -20.75
N PRO A 244 -16.23 -1.25 -22.10
CA PRO A 244 -15.58 -2.20 -23.00
C PRO A 244 -14.08 -2.38 -22.70
N GLU A 245 -13.38 -1.32 -22.34
CA GLU A 245 -11.95 -1.33 -22.03
C GLU A 245 -11.65 -2.18 -20.79
N ALA A 246 -12.45 -2.04 -19.73
CA ALA A 246 -12.30 -2.87 -18.53
C ALA A 246 -12.67 -4.34 -18.83
N ALA A 247 -13.69 -4.57 -19.65
CA ALA A 247 -14.08 -5.92 -20.08
C ALA A 247 -12.99 -6.59 -20.91
N GLU A 248 -12.31 -5.85 -21.80
CA GLU A 248 -11.19 -6.33 -22.59
C GLU A 248 -9.99 -6.72 -21.69
N ALA A 249 -9.68 -5.89 -20.68
CA ALA A 249 -8.65 -6.21 -19.71
C ALA A 249 -8.97 -7.48 -18.89
N LEU A 250 -10.21 -7.62 -18.44
CA LEU A 250 -10.66 -8.82 -17.71
C LEU A 250 -10.68 -10.05 -18.61
N GLN A 251 -11.02 -9.88 -19.90
CA GLN A 251 -10.95 -10.95 -20.90
C GLN A 251 -9.51 -11.39 -21.13
N TRP A 252 -8.54 -10.47 -21.16
CA TRP A 252 -7.13 -10.83 -21.25
C TRP A 252 -6.71 -11.73 -20.07
N VAL A 253 -7.11 -11.40 -18.84
CA VAL A 253 -6.85 -12.25 -17.65
C VAL A 253 -7.50 -13.61 -17.81
N LYS A 254 -8.75 -13.67 -18.26
CA LYS A 254 -9.50 -14.90 -18.51
C LYS A 254 -8.82 -15.79 -19.56
N ASP A 255 -8.35 -15.18 -20.65
CA ASP A 255 -7.69 -15.85 -21.75
C ASP A 255 -6.36 -16.49 -21.32
N LEU A 256 -5.63 -15.93 -20.37
CA LEU A 256 -4.42 -16.55 -19.82
C LEU A 256 -4.67 -17.96 -19.31
N LYS A 257 -5.84 -18.25 -18.75
CA LYS A 257 -6.21 -19.58 -18.28
C LYS A 257 -6.87 -20.41 -19.37
N TRP A 258 -8.01 -19.98 -19.87
CA TRP A 258 -8.90 -20.85 -20.65
C TRP A 258 -8.47 -21.00 -22.12
N LYS A 259 -7.94 -19.95 -22.71
CA LYS A 259 -7.51 -19.97 -24.10
C LYS A 259 -6.07 -20.42 -24.28
N TYR A 260 -5.19 -20.01 -23.36
CA TYR A 260 -3.75 -20.21 -23.52
C TYR A 260 -3.15 -21.18 -22.52
N ASP A 261 -3.85 -21.50 -21.42
CA ASP A 261 -3.36 -22.39 -20.35
C ASP A 261 -1.99 -21.95 -19.79
N LEU A 262 -1.82 -20.65 -19.48
CA LEU A 262 -0.55 -20.05 -19.08
C LEU A 262 -0.42 -19.83 -17.57
N LEU A 263 -1.53 -19.98 -16.82
CA LEU A 263 -1.56 -19.80 -15.37
C LEU A 263 -1.29 -21.13 -14.64
N PRO A 264 -0.92 -21.09 -13.35
CA PRO A 264 -0.90 -22.29 -12.49
C PRO A 264 -2.27 -22.97 -12.43
N ALA A 265 -2.29 -24.27 -12.17
CA ALA A 265 -3.53 -25.04 -12.08
C ALA A 265 -4.46 -24.49 -10.97
N ASN A 266 -3.89 -24.12 -9.81
CA ASN A 266 -4.62 -23.34 -8.80
C ASN A 266 -4.56 -21.87 -9.17
N THR A 267 -5.71 -21.28 -9.47
CA THR A 267 -5.85 -19.85 -9.79
C THR A 267 -6.44 -19.03 -8.64
N LEU A 268 -6.77 -19.65 -7.50
CA LEU A 268 -7.15 -18.93 -6.30
C LEU A 268 -5.90 -18.71 -5.45
N VAL A 269 -5.20 -17.61 -5.74
CA VAL A 269 -3.84 -17.32 -5.28
C VAL A 269 -3.87 -16.03 -4.46
N ASP A 270 -3.59 -16.12 -3.16
CA ASP A 270 -3.36 -14.94 -2.32
C ASP A 270 -1.92 -14.43 -2.43
N GLY A 271 -1.58 -13.38 -1.68
CA GLY A 271 -0.26 -12.78 -1.73
C GLY A 271 0.88 -13.74 -1.38
N GLU A 272 0.70 -14.58 -0.34
CA GLU A 272 1.73 -15.54 0.08
C GLU A 272 1.89 -16.68 -0.93
N GLU A 273 0.79 -17.24 -1.43
CA GLU A 273 0.81 -18.26 -2.47
C GLU A 273 1.41 -17.73 -3.77
N TRP A 274 1.14 -16.49 -4.13
CA TRP A 274 1.72 -15.80 -5.27
C TRP A 274 3.26 -15.78 -5.20
N TYR A 275 3.83 -15.32 -4.07
CA TYR A 275 5.27 -15.32 -3.87
C TYR A 275 5.84 -16.74 -3.88
N ARG A 276 5.13 -17.69 -3.28
CA ARG A 276 5.54 -19.09 -3.23
C ARG A 276 5.59 -19.73 -4.63
N VAL A 277 4.57 -19.51 -5.45
CA VAL A 277 4.53 -20.05 -6.82
C VAL A 277 5.68 -19.49 -7.65
N PHE A 278 5.89 -18.18 -7.59
CA PHE A 278 6.98 -17.53 -8.32
C PHE A 278 8.36 -17.95 -7.75
N GLY A 279 8.53 -17.86 -6.43
CA GLY A 279 9.78 -18.16 -5.72
C GLY A 279 10.24 -19.61 -5.81
N THR A 280 9.31 -20.55 -6.06
CA THR A 280 9.66 -21.97 -6.32
C THR A 280 9.89 -22.28 -7.80
N GLY A 281 9.95 -21.26 -8.68
CA GLY A 281 10.24 -21.41 -10.10
C GLY A 281 9.09 -22.03 -10.90
N LYS A 282 7.85 -22.00 -10.41
CA LYS A 282 6.68 -22.57 -11.09
C LYS A 282 5.98 -21.62 -12.05
N ALA A 283 6.43 -20.37 -12.10
CA ALA A 283 5.93 -19.37 -13.04
C ALA A 283 7.07 -18.50 -13.57
N GLY A 284 6.96 -18.11 -14.86
CA GLY A 284 8.00 -17.36 -15.55
C GLY A 284 7.94 -15.86 -15.34
N MET A 285 6.75 -15.29 -15.23
CA MET A 285 6.53 -13.84 -15.12
C MET A 285 5.44 -13.50 -14.12
N SER A 286 5.53 -12.28 -13.55
CA SER A 286 4.50 -11.67 -12.73
C SER A 286 4.67 -10.15 -12.65
N ILE A 287 3.59 -9.41 -12.42
CA ILE A 287 3.66 -7.98 -12.07
C ILE A 287 3.94 -7.86 -10.57
N MET A 288 4.97 -7.13 -10.22
CA MET A 288 5.38 -6.89 -8.83
C MET A 288 5.85 -5.43 -8.65
N ALA A 289 5.64 -4.85 -7.47
CA ALA A 289 6.32 -3.61 -7.10
C ALA A 289 7.83 -3.85 -6.93
N GLY A 290 8.65 -2.83 -7.15
CA GLY A 290 10.10 -2.98 -7.19
C GLY A 290 10.76 -3.49 -5.91
N ASP A 291 10.11 -3.36 -4.76
CA ASP A 291 10.57 -3.87 -3.47
C ASP A 291 10.10 -5.32 -3.17
N TYR A 292 9.23 -5.89 -4.03
CA TYR A 292 8.65 -7.23 -3.82
C TYR A 292 9.52 -8.42 -4.25
N PRO A 293 10.43 -8.31 -5.23
CA PRO A 293 11.27 -9.45 -5.62
C PRO A 293 11.99 -10.12 -4.45
N ASN A 294 12.37 -9.38 -3.41
CA ASN A 294 12.99 -9.95 -2.21
C ASN A 294 12.08 -10.87 -1.39
N ARG A 295 10.76 -10.77 -1.54
CA ARG A 295 9.83 -11.68 -0.84
C ARG A 295 9.93 -13.10 -1.36
N VAL A 296 10.27 -13.29 -2.64
CA VAL A 296 10.36 -14.62 -3.25
C VAL A 296 11.61 -15.39 -2.83
N VAL A 297 12.64 -14.71 -2.33
CA VAL A 297 13.84 -15.35 -1.75
C VAL A 297 13.48 -16.25 -0.56
N SER A 298 12.49 -15.88 0.23
CA SER A 298 12.00 -16.68 1.36
C SER A 298 11.43 -18.05 0.93
N TYR A 299 11.16 -18.24 -0.37
CA TYR A 299 10.65 -19.48 -0.96
C TYR A 299 11.72 -20.24 -1.74
N GLY A 300 12.99 -19.87 -1.62
CA GLY A 300 14.14 -20.58 -2.14
C GLY A 300 14.68 -20.08 -3.48
N MET A 301 14.08 -19.04 -4.08
CA MET A 301 14.65 -18.40 -5.27
C MET A 301 15.94 -17.67 -4.92
N GLN A 302 16.99 -17.91 -5.67
CA GLN A 302 18.28 -17.23 -5.44
C GLN A 302 18.28 -15.86 -6.11
N PRO A 303 19.06 -14.89 -5.61
CA PRO A 303 19.16 -13.55 -6.18
C PRO A 303 19.44 -13.53 -7.69
N GLU A 304 20.29 -14.44 -8.17
CA GLU A 304 20.67 -14.54 -9.59
C GLU A 304 19.50 -14.98 -10.50
N GLN A 305 18.49 -15.63 -9.92
CA GLN A 305 17.30 -16.12 -10.65
C GLN A 305 16.22 -15.06 -10.77
N ILE A 306 16.40 -13.90 -10.12
CA ILE A 306 15.40 -12.83 -10.06
C ILE A 306 15.76 -11.75 -11.06
N GLY A 307 14.81 -11.45 -11.95
CA GLY A 307 14.88 -10.29 -12.82
C GLY A 307 13.63 -9.43 -12.72
N ILE A 308 13.77 -8.16 -13.05
CA ILE A 308 12.67 -7.20 -13.13
C ILE A 308 12.91 -6.20 -14.26
N MET A 309 11.87 -5.80 -14.95
CA MET A 309 11.89 -4.82 -16.03
C MET A 309 10.67 -3.91 -15.98
N ALA A 310 10.57 -2.90 -16.85
CA ALA A 310 9.40 -2.03 -16.92
C ALA A 310 8.12 -2.82 -17.23
N THR A 311 6.97 -2.29 -16.80
CA THR A 311 5.65 -2.83 -17.17
C THR A 311 5.44 -2.75 -18.69
N PRO A 312 4.75 -3.73 -19.32
CA PRO A 312 4.39 -3.64 -20.73
C PRO A 312 3.33 -2.57 -20.98
N ALA A 313 3.27 -2.05 -22.22
CA ALA A 313 2.20 -1.17 -22.65
C ALA A 313 0.89 -1.93 -22.86
N GLY A 314 -0.23 -1.27 -22.66
CA GLY A 314 -1.52 -1.75 -23.12
C GLY A 314 -1.94 -1.12 -24.45
N PRO A 315 -3.12 -1.50 -24.97
CA PRO A 315 -3.61 -1.01 -26.27
C PRO A 315 -3.95 0.49 -26.27
N LYS A 316 -4.14 1.10 -25.11
CA LYS A 316 -4.55 2.52 -24.96
C LYS A 316 -3.54 3.37 -24.21
N ALA A 317 -2.80 2.81 -23.29
CA ALA A 317 -1.86 3.56 -22.47
C ALA A 317 -0.64 2.73 -22.07
N HIS A 318 0.46 3.40 -21.78
CA HIS A 318 1.59 2.82 -21.06
C HIS A 318 1.63 3.46 -19.69
N VAL A 319 1.27 2.71 -18.66
CA VAL A 319 1.04 3.22 -17.31
C VAL A 319 1.60 2.24 -16.29
N THR A 320 2.11 2.78 -15.17
CA THR A 320 2.45 1.99 -13.99
C THR A 320 1.71 2.51 -12.77
N LEU A 321 1.37 1.62 -11.85
CA LEU A 321 0.75 1.96 -10.59
C LEU A 321 1.82 2.39 -9.59
N LEU A 322 1.57 3.52 -8.92
CA LEU A 322 2.35 4.04 -7.80
C LEU A 322 1.65 3.66 -6.50
N THR A 323 2.33 2.90 -5.68
CA THR A 323 1.90 2.51 -4.33
C THR A 323 2.87 3.02 -3.27
N GLY A 324 2.45 3.03 -2.02
CA GLY A 324 3.34 3.42 -0.93
C GLY A 324 2.66 3.55 0.42
N GLU A 325 3.47 4.00 1.37
CA GLU A 325 3.09 4.19 2.77
C GLU A 325 3.32 5.64 3.19
N ILE A 326 2.59 6.06 4.22
CA ILE A 326 2.64 7.41 4.78
C ILE A 326 2.92 7.42 6.28
N HIS A 327 3.46 8.53 6.73
CA HIS A 327 3.40 9.01 8.09
C HIS A 327 2.28 10.04 8.19
N ALA A 328 1.36 9.84 9.10
CA ALA A 328 0.23 10.74 9.32
C ALA A 328 0.20 11.23 10.77
N VAL A 329 -0.41 12.40 10.98
CA VAL A 329 -0.64 13.00 12.28
C VAL A 329 -2.13 13.16 12.48
N SER A 330 -2.62 12.80 13.66
CA SER A 330 -4.04 12.94 14.02
C SER A 330 -4.49 14.40 13.93
N SER A 331 -5.66 14.65 13.38
CA SER A 331 -6.26 16.00 13.35
C SER A 331 -6.58 16.57 14.75
N LYS A 332 -6.47 15.74 15.80
CA LYS A 332 -6.62 16.18 17.20
C LYS A 332 -5.31 16.64 17.83
N ALA A 333 -4.20 16.54 17.11
CA ALA A 333 -2.90 17.00 17.60
C ALA A 333 -2.86 18.52 17.69
N THR A 334 -2.21 19.02 18.74
CA THR A 334 -1.90 20.46 18.87
C THR A 334 -0.72 20.83 17.95
N ASP A 335 -0.50 22.12 17.73
CA ASP A 335 0.62 22.61 16.90
C ASP A 335 1.98 22.12 17.44
N ASP A 336 2.15 22.08 18.78
CA ASP A 336 3.36 21.54 19.40
C ASP A 336 3.52 20.03 19.13
N GLN A 337 2.41 19.28 19.14
CA GLN A 337 2.42 17.86 18.83
C GLN A 337 2.69 17.59 17.34
N ILE A 338 2.14 18.41 16.45
CA ILE A 338 2.44 18.35 15.00
C ILE A 338 3.94 18.60 14.78
N ASP A 339 4.49 19.64 15.40
CA ASP A 339 5.93 19.95 15.30
C ASP A 339 6.81 18.82 15.84
N ALA A 340 6.45 18.25 16.99
CA ALA A 340 7.13 17.08 17.56
C ALA A 340 7.06 15.86 16.65
N ALA A 341 5.87 15.59 16.04
CA ALA A 341 5.69 14.51 15.08
C ALA A 341 6.53 14.70 13.82
N MET A 342 6.62 15.93 13.28
CA MET A 342 7.46 16.22 12.12
C MET A 342 8.95 16.02 12.42
N ARG A 343 9.42 16.42 13.61
CA ARG A 343 10.80 16.13 14.06
C ARG A 343 11.04 14.63 14.19
N TRP A 344 10.09 13.87 14.72
CA TRP A 344 10.15 12.42 14.79
C TRP A 344 10.18 11.78 13.41
N ILE A 345 9.29 12.18 12.51
CA ILE A 345 9.23 11.69 11.13
C ILE A 345 10.58 11.92 10.41
N LYS A 346 11.23 13.07 10.63
CA LYS A 346 12.53 13.37 10.01
C LYS A 346 13.63 12.38 10.42
N THR A 347 13.52 11.71 11.57
CA THR A 347 14.46 10.64 11.96
C THR A 347 14.23 9.32 11.23
N ILE A 348 13.08 9.17 10.56
CA ILE A 348 12.67 7.92 9.89
C ILE A 348 12.66 8.09 8.37
N SER A 349 12.13 9.21 7.90
CA SER A 349 11.94 9.50 6.49
C SER A 349 12.55 10.86 6.16
N THR A 350 13.66 10.85 5.44
CA THR A 350 14.44 12.04 5.13
C THR A 350 14.92 12.03 3.68
N TYR A 351 14.99 13.22 3.10
CA TYR A 351 15.61 13.47 1.80
C TYR A 351 17.11 13.82 1.91
N GLU A 352 17.63 13.91 3.15
CA GLU A 352 19.01 14.27 3.45
C GLU A 352 19.83 13.04 3.85
N ALA A 353 21.00 12.87 3.28
CA ALA A 353 21.97 11.84 3.68
C ALA A 353 22.71 12.26 4.97
N THR A 354 21.97 12.34 6.08
CA THR A 354 22.59 12.58 7.41
C THR A 354 23.49 11.41 7.80
N ASP A 355 24.37 11.58 8.78
CA ASP A 355 25.26 10.50 9.24
C ASP A 355 24.48 9.31 9.78
N GLU A 356 23.35 9.57 10.46
CA GLU A 356 22.44 8.51 10.92
C GLU A 356 21.78 7.78 9.74
N PHE A 357 21.26 8.51 8.74
CA PHE A 357 20.70 7.91 7.53
C PHE A 357 21.73 7.03 6.83
N LYS A 358 22.96 7.53 6.63
CA LYS A 358 24.05 6.79 5.98
C LYS A 358 24.36 5.50 6.71
N LYS A 359 24.51 5.56 8.03
CA LYS A 359 24.77 4.40 8.87
C LYS A 359 23.65 3.37 8.75
N ASN A 360 22.40 3.79 8.98
CA ASN A 360 21.25 2.88 8.99
C ASN A 360 21.02 2.25 7.62
N THR A 361 21.19 3.00 6.52
CA THR A 361 21.04 2.49 5.16
C THR A 361 22.11 1.45 4.83
N GLU A 362 23.38 1.72 5.18
CA GLU A 362 24.46 0.76 4.92
C GLU A 362 24.30 -0.50 5.78
N GLU A 363 23.91 -0.38 7.05
CA GLU A 363 23.64 -1.52 7.94
C GLU A 363 22.44 -2.35 7.42
N SER A 364 21.37 -1.71 6.94
CA SER A 364 20.21 -2.42 6.36
C SER A 364 20.60 -3.20 5.10
N ILE A 365 21.39 -2.62 4.20
CA ILE A 365 21.85 -3.30 2.99
C ILE A 365 22.75 -4.49 3.33
N LYS A 366 23.64 -4.35 4.31
CA LYS A 366 24.48 -5.46 4.77
C LYS A 366 23.67 -6.58 5.39
N GLN A 367 22.65 -6.24 6.17
CA GLN A 367 21.73 -7.23 6.73
C GLN A 367 20.95 -7.95 5.65
N ASP A 368 20.48 -7.24 4.61
CA ASP A 368 19.81 -7.85 3.46
C ASP A 368 20.71 -8.87 2.75
N LEU A 369 22.00 -8.58 2.60
CA LEU A 369 22.98 -9.53 2.05
C LEU A 369 23.20 -10.73 2.96
N GLU A 370 23.32 -10.53 4.27
CA GLU A 370 23.43 -11.63 5.25
C GLU A 370 22.19 -12.53 5.27
N ASP A 371 21.02 -11.94 5.06
CA ASP A 371 19.74 -12.64 4.92
C ASP A 371 19.58 -13.34 3.55
N GLY A 372 20.56 -13.23 2.65
CA GLY A 372 20.54 -13.80 1.30
C GLY A 372 19.59 -13.10 0.33
N LYS A 373 19.21 -11.86 0.63
CA LYS A 373 18.32 -11.07 -0.24
C LYS A 373 19.05 -10.48 -1.44
N LEU A 374 18.27 -10.15 -2.47
CA LEU A 374 18.72 -9.45 -3.65
C LEU A 374 19.02 -7.98 -3.32
N VAL A 375 20.23 -7.53 -3.60
CA VAL A 375 20.64 -6.12 -3.62
C VAL A 375 20.99 -5.75 -5.05
N GLY A 376 20.43 -4.66 -5.59
CA GLY A 376 20.69 -4.21 -6.97
C GLY A 376 19.47 -3.56 -7.63
N ILE A 377 18.28 -3.70 -7.07
CA ILE A 377 17.08 -3.02 -7.56
C ILE A 377 16.97 -1.65 -6.89
N LYS A 378 16.91 -0.59 -7.72
CA LYS A 378 16.65 0.78 -7.28
C LYS A 378 15.16 0.99 -7.18
N VAL A 379 14.63 1.14 -5.98
CA VAL A 379 13.21 1.34 -5.74
C VAL A 379 12.82 2.79 -6.03
N PHE A 380 11.61 3.01 -6.55
CA PHE A 380 11.10 4.36 -6.78
C PHE A 380 10.98 5.10 -5.44
N SER A 381 11.67 6.25 -5.36
CA SER A 381 11.76 7.00 -4.10
C SER A 381 10.63 8.00 -3.92
N PRO A 382 10.13 8.21 -2.67
CA PRO A 382 9.26 9.33 -2.37
C PRO A 382 9.94 10.71 -2.54
N TRP A 383 11.27 10.74 -2.64
CA TRP A 383 12.07 11.96 -2.82
C TRP A 383 12.54 12.09 -4.27
N LYS A 384 12.87 13.30 -4.67
CA LYS A 384 13.49 13.58 -5.98
C LYS A 384 14.83 12.84 -6.09
N ASN A 385 15.16 12.35 -7.28
CA ASN A 385 16.37 11.57 -7.55
C ASN A 385 17.69 12.37 -7.31
N ASP A 386 17.63 13.70 -7.29
CA ASP A 386 18.79 14.57 -7.04
C ASP A 386 19.03 14.87 -5.57
N THR A 387 18.17 14.41 -4.65
CA THR A 387 18.38 14.54 -3.21
C THR A 387 19.58 13.72 -2.73
N SER A 388 20.21 14.17 -1.65
CA SER A 388 21.41 13.50 -1.15
C SER A 388 21.14 12.10 -0.60
N ALA A 389 19.94 11.87 -0.01
CA ALA A 389 19.54 10.56 0.50
C ALA A 389 19.41 9.54 -0.64
N VAL A 390 18.70 9.88 -1.72
CA VAL A 390 18.47 8.98 -2.85
C VAL A 390 19.79 8.67 -3.57
N LYS A 391 20.62 9.68 -3.80
CA LYS A 391 21.96 9.46 -4.40
C LYS A 391 22.82 8.51 -3.57
N TYR A 392 22.86 8.73 -2.27
CA TYR A 392 23.65 7.88 -1.37
C TYR A 392 23.12 6.44 -1.33
N GLU A 393 21.81 6.26 -1.26
CA GLU A 393 21.19 4.93 -1.29
C GLU A 393 21.52 4.21 -2.60
N HIS A 394 21.41 4.88 -3.76
CA HIS A 394 21.76 4.31 -5.05
C HIS A 394 23.24 3.94 -5.16
N GLU A 395 24.16 4.78 -4.62
CA GLU A 395 25.59 4.48 -4.56
C GLU A 395 25.87 3.23 -3.72
N LEU A 396 25.16 3.07 -2.59
CA LEU A 396 25.29 1.88 -1.76
C LEU A 396 24.70 0.63 -2.43
N ILE A 397 23.56 0.74 -3.08
CA ILE A 397 22.98 -0.35 -3.84
C ILE A 397 23.96 -0.82 -4.93
N ASP A 398 24.53 0.10 -5.69
CA ASP A 398 25.53 -0.22 -6.72
C ASP A 398 26.81 -0.84 -6.12
N LYS A 399 27.27 -0.36 -4.96
CA LYS A 399 28.45 -0.86 -4.24
C LYS A 399 28.29 -2.29 -3.73
N TYR A 400 27.10 -2.61 -3.24
CA TYR A 400 26.81 -3.88 -2.57
C TYR A 400 25.97 -4.85 -3.43
N ALA A 401 25.72 -4.51 -4.71
CA ALA A 401 24.91 -5.33 -5.60
C ALA A 401 25.41 -6.78 -5.68
N ASN A 402 24.52 -7.73 -5.43
CA ASN A 402 24.69 -9.15 -5.70
C ASN A 402 23.82 -9.61 -6.89
N ALA A 403 22.93 -8.74 -7.40
CA ALA A 403 22.20 -8.96 -8.62
C ALA A 403 23.12 -8.94 -9.84
N ASN A 404 22.82 -9.79 -10.86
CA ASN A 404 23.39 -9.55 -12.17
C ASN A 404 22.85 -8.23 -12.74
N PRO A 405 23.71 -7.24 -13.05
CA PRO A 405 23.26 -5.92 -13.51
C PRO A 405 22.30 -6.00 -14.71
N ASN A 406 22.54 -6.94 -15.63
CA ASN A 406 21.69 -7.11 -16.83
C ASN A 406 20.24 -7.53 -16.48
N HIS A 407 20.03 -8.23 -15.36
CA HIS A 407 18.70 -8.69 -14.97
C HIS A 407 17.82 -7.61 -14.35
N VAL A 408 18.41 -6.52 -13.84
CA VAL A 408 17.69 -5.42 -13.17
C VAL A 408 17.84 -4.07 -13.87
N ARG A 409 18.75 -3.96 -14.86
CA ARG A 409 19.07 -2.71 -15.55
C ARG A 409 17.85 -2.04 -16.16
N LEU A 410 17.02 -2.78 -16.87
CA LEU A 410 15.84 -2.21 -17.53
C LEU A 410 14.84 -1.60 -16.54
N TYR A 411 14.72 -2.19 -15.35
CA TYR A 411 13.88 -1.61 -14.29
C TYR A 411 14.55 -0.39 -13.64
N ASN A 412 15.84 -0.46 -13.35
CA ASN A 412 16.58 0.66 -12.76
C ASN A 412 16.57 1.90 -13.67
N GLU A 413 16.76 1.70 -14.99
CA GLU A 413 16.63 2.77 -15.99
C GLU A 413 15.20 3.31 -16.07
N PHE A 414 14.20 2.44 -15.98
CA PHE A 414 12.79 2.79 -15.94
C PHE A 414 12.45 3.64 -14.71
N VAL A 415 12.87 3.24 -13.52
CA VAL A 415 12.66 4.01 -12.27
C VAL A 415 13.36 5.36 -12.32
N ALA A 416 14.58 5.41 -12.85
CA ALA A 416 15.35 6.65 -12.92
C ALA A 416 14.72 7.72 -13.80
N ASN A 417 14.12 7.33 -14.93
CA ASN A 417 13.62 8.25 -15.95
C ASN A 417 12.08 8.25 -16.08
N CYS A 418 11.45 7.18 -15.69
CA CYS A 418 10.03 6.85 -15.79
C CYS A 418 9.30 7.50 -16.98
N PRO A 419 9.53 7.02 -18.21
CA PRO A 419 9.06 7.67 -19.43
C PRO A 419 7.55 7.45 -19.71
N ILE A 420 6.84 6.82 -18.78
CA ILE A 420 5.44 6.45 -18.89
C ILE A 420 4.60 7.14 -17.81
N GLU A 421 3.29 7.04 -17.91
CA GLU A 421 2.39 7.61 -16.91
C GLU A 421 2.55 6.86 -15.58
N ILE A 422 2.86 7.60 -14.50
CA ILE A 422 2.80 7.10 -13.13
C ILE A 422 1.44 7.49 -12.57
N ARG A 423 0.62 6.49 -12.22
CA ARG A 423 -0.73 6.71 -11.71
C ARG A 423 -0.84 6.28 -10.26
N PRO A 424 -1.30 7.17 -9.35
CA PRO A 424 -1.64 6.80 -7.98
C PRO A 424 -2.79 5.78 -7.97
N GLU A 425 -2.90 5.07 -6.87
CA GLU A 425 -4.04 4.21 -6.57
C GLU A 425 -5.36 5.02 -6.56
N GLU A 426 -6.49 4.34 -6.77
CA GLU A 426 -7.79 5.01 -6.83
C GLU A 426 -8.10 5.72 -5.50
N PRO A 427 -8.70 6.93 -5.53
CA PRO A 427 -8.73 7.81 -4.37
C PRO A 427 -9.74 7.41 -3.28
N MET A 428 -10.84 6.72 -3.64
CA MET A 428 -11.93 6.44 -2.70
C MET A 428 -12.24 4.95 -2.64
N CYS A 429 -12.45 4.43 -1.42
CA CYS A 429 -12.79 3.04 -1.19
C CYS A 429 -11.87 2.05 -1.95
N CYS A 430 -10.60 2.41 -2.06
CA CYS A 430 -9.64 1.68 -2.92
C CYS A 430 -9.47 0.23 -2.50
N GLN A 431 -9.42 -0.03 -1.21
CA GLN A 431 -9.27 -1.39 -0.66
C GLN A 431 -10.52 -2.24 -0.90
N GLU A 432 -11.71 -1.62 -0.88
CA GLU A 432 -12.97 -2.25 -1.22
C GLU A 432 -13.06 -2.52 -2.72
N LEU A 433 -12.61 -1.56 -3.56
CA LEU A 433 -12.51 -1.76 -5.00
C LEU A 433 -11.63 -2.97 -5.31
N TYR A 434 -10.47 -3.10 -4.68
CA TYR A 434 -9.59 -4.26 -4.88
C TYR A 434 -10.28 -5.58 -4.51
N SER A 435 -11.06 -5.60 -3.43
CA SER A 435 -11.83 -6.79 -3.04
C SER A 435 -12.93 -7.13 -4.07
N VAL A 436 -13.59 -6.12 -4.62
CA VAL A 436 -14.61 -6.30 -5.68
C VAL A 436 -13.96 -6.84 -6.95
N LEU A 437 -12.79 -6.31 -7.33
CA LEU A 437 -12.04 -6.76 -8.51
C LEU A 437 -11.47 -8.17 -8.32
N ASP A 438 -11.04 -8.55 -7.11
CA ASP A 438 -10.67 -9.95 -6.80
C ASP A 438 -11.81 -10.90 -7.16
N ASN A 439 -13.04 -10.58 -6.76
CA ASN A 439 -14.21 -11.39 -7.08
C ASN A 439 -14.45 -11.49 -8.60
N CYS A 440 -14.27 -10.40 -9.35
CA CYS A 440 -14.38 -10.42 -10.81
C CYS A 440 -13.33 -11.34 -11.43
N ILE A 441 -12.08 -11.26 -10.98
CA ILE A 441 -10.97 -12.10 -11.45
C ILE A 441 -11.25 -13.58 -11.13
N GLN A 442 -11.67 -13.88 -9.90
CA GLN A 442 -11.99 -15.25 -9.48
C GLN A 442 -13.15 -15.83 -10.29
N GLU A 443 -14.20 -15.05 -10.53
CA GLU A 443 -15.35 -15.47 -11.35
C GLU A 443 -14.89 -15.90 -12.75
N VAL A 444 -14.13 -15.08 -13.47
CA VAL A 444 -13.69 -15.39 -14.82
C VAL A 444 -12.63 -16.49 -14.88
N LEU A 445 -11.87 -16.69 -13.80
CA LEU A 445 -10.87 -17.78 -13.73
C LEU A 445 -11.45 -19.10 -13.23
N THR A 446 -12.63 -19.13 -12.62
CA THR A 446 -13.29 -20.37 -12.18
C THR A 446 -14.43 -20.79 -13.08
N ASN A 447 -14.98 -19.89 -13.88
CA ASN A 447 -16.08 -20.14 -14.80
C ASN A 447 -15.69 -19.74 -16.23
N GLU A 448 -15.41 -20.72 -17.07
CA GLU A 448 -15.06 -20.51 -18.49
C GLU A 448 -16.14 -19.75 -19.27
N ASN A 449 -17.42 -19.89 -18.89
CA ASN A 449 -18.54 -19.26 -19.56
C ASN A 449 -18.90 -17.87 -18.98
N ALA A 450 -18.15 -17.35 -18.00
CA ALA A 450 -18.41 -16.04 -17.43
C ALA A 450 -18.27 -14.95 -18.51
N ASP A 451 -19.25 -14.09 -18.61
CA ASP A 451 -19.24 -12.90 -19.45
C ASP A 451 -18.55 -11.74 -18.70
N CYS A 452 -17.38 -11.32 -19.17
CA CYS A 452 -16.58 -10.29 -18.52
C CYS A 452 -17.33 -8.95 -18.40
N ALA A 453 -18.13 -8.58 -19.40
CA ALA A 453 -18.92 -7.34 -19.36
C ALA A 453 -20.03 -7.42 -18.31
N ALA A 454 -20.74 -8.56 -18.25
CA ALA A 454 -21.82 -8.76 -17.26
C ALA A 454 -21.24 -8.83 -15.82
N VAL A 455 -20.09 -9.47 -15.62
CA VAL A 455 -19.39 -9.52 -14.33
C VAL A 455 -19.03 -8.10 -13.85
N LEU A 456 -18.45 -7.27 -14.73
CA LEU A 456 -18.08 -5.90 -14.40
C LEU A 456 -19.28 -4.96 -14.22
N GLU A 457 -20.36 -5.15 -15.00
CA GLU A 457 -21.60 -4.38 -14.82
C GLU A 457 -22.18 -4.57 -13.42
N LYS A 458 -22.28 -5.84 -12.99
CA LYS A 458 -22.73 -6.18 -11.64
C LYS A 458 -21.79 -5.60 -10.58
N ALA A 459 -20.48 -5.81 -10.72
CA ALA A 459 -19.47 -5.34 -9.78
C ALA A 459 -19.45 -3.80 -9.65
N ASN A 460 -19.59 -3.08 -10.78
CA ASN A 460 -19.68 -1.61 -10.81
C ASN A 460 -20.93 -1.11 -10.05
N SER A 461 -22.08 -1.76 -10.26
CA SER A 461 -23.31 -1.42 -9.54
C SER A 461 -23.20 -1.70 -8.04
N ASP A 462 -22.68 -2.88 -7.67
CA ASP A 462 -22.49 -3.27 -6.28
C ASP A 462 -21.51 -2.33 -5.56
N PHE A 463 -20.41 -1.95 -6.22
CA PHE A 463 -19.43 -1.01 -5.67
C PHE A 463 -20.01 0.39 -5.46
N GLN A 464 -20.80 0.89 -6.42
CA GLN A 464 -21.50 2.17 -6.29
C GLN A 464 -22.44 2.16 -5.10
N GLN A 465 -23.28 1.11 -4.99
CA GLN A 465 -24.33 1.04 -3.97
C GLN A 465 -23.80 0.80 -2.56
N ASN A 466 -22.81 -0.09 -2.41
CA ASN A 466 -22.34 -0.53 -1.11
C ASN A 466 -21.22 0.36 -0.53
N TYR A 467 -20.52 1.10 -1.38
CA TYR A 467 -19.36 1.89 -0.94
C TYR A 467 -19.47 3.37 -1.32
N LEU A 468 -19.49 3.73 -2.60
CA LEU A 468 -19.42 5.14 -3.00
C LEU A 468 -20.65 5.97 -2.60
N ASN A 469 -21.82 5.37 -2.50
CA ASN A 469 -23.03 6.07 -2.02
C ASN A 469 -23.04 6.30 -0.50
N ASN A 470 -22.10 5.70 0.23
CA ASN A 470 -22.01 5.81 1.70
C ASN A 470 -20.91 6.76 2.18
N LEU A 471 -20.27 7.49 1.25
CA LEU A 471 -19.24 8.50 1.51
C LEU A 471 -19.80 9.82 2.00
#